data_962b4cfca1670a978e3275e440fcfd67
#
_entry.id   962b4cfca1670a978e3275e440fcfd67
#
_cell.length_a   1.000
_cell.length_b   1.000
_cell.length_c   1.000
_cell.angle_alpha   90.00
_cell.angle_beta   90.00
_cell.angle_gamma   90.00
#
_symmetry.space_group_name_H-M   'P 1'
#
loop_
_entity.id
_entity.type
_entity.pdbx_description
1 polymer ?
#
loop_
_entity_poly.entity_id
_entity_poly.type
_entity_poly.pdbx_seq_one_letter_code
_entity_poly.pdbx_strand_id
1 'polypeptide(L)'
;MAGRLETYPYSRDTAFAVSSSVAILAHDSCVKNGSINLIRLQHPKFKKFVYFHISEDGGVFEVLRFHENCRSWFVDDYVYSNGDLLILSRIHPLYLVLPSICEMPQNYRQPFGQMVECLTERCSILEKNELLRSGIDKVCDSFVLPGDNMRVYSFNEVKCVDWLAENVEILKARFIDKKMLHHSILTNEKSLNCYAVDVLSEYLCEKLSNLLRQRYKITSEEKGKLHKVVKHVGGEISDPTENYCQSSTKKLKSSEQSGNLTTSQKKLAKASKGTASIFNFFKK
;
A
#
# COMPACT_ATOMS: atom_id res chain seq x y z
N MET A 1 -10.92 16.32 15.37
CA MET A 1 -11.81 17.27 14.65
C MET A 1 -11.99 16.77 13.22
N ALA A 2 -13.21 16.49 12.79
CA ALA A 2 -13.48 16.03 11.44
C ALA A 2 -13.45 17.23 10.48
N GLY A 3 -12.42 17.32 9.63
CA GLY A 3 -12.32 18.33 8.60
C GLY A 3 -13.29 18.00 7.44
N ARG A 4 -14.07 18.98 7.02
CA ARG A 4 -15.01 18.89 5.90
C ARG A 4 -14.20 18.88 4.60
N LEU A 5 -14.27 17.79 3.82
CA LEU A 5 -13.67 17.71 2.50
C LEU A 5 -14.47 18.54 1.49
N GLU A 6 -13.82 19.53 0.88
CA GLU A 6 -14.37 20.21 -0.30
C GLU A 6 -14.30 19.26 -1.51
N THR A 7 -15.41 19.20 -2.26
CA THR A 7 -15.59 18.32 -3.41
C THR A 7 -14.79 18.81 -4.61
N TYR A 8 -13.80 18.04 -5.06
CA TYR A 8 -13.10 18.25 -6.32
C TYR A 8 -13.78 17.49 -7.46
N PRO A 9 -13.84 18.04 -8.69
CA PRO A 9 -14.47 17.40 -9.84
C PRO A 9 -13.65 16.17 -10.29
N TYR A 10 -14.33 15.06 -10.38
CA TYR A 10 -13.78 13.73 -10.61
C TYR A 10 -13.83 13.31 -12.08
N SER A 11 -12.75 12.75 -12.63
CA SER A 11 -12.77 12.01 -13.90
C SER A 11 -13.14 10.53 -13.62
N ARG A 12 -13.94 9.95 -14.52
CA ARG A 12 -14.69 8.69 -14.38
C ARG A 12 -13.85 7.39 -14.16
N ASP A 13 -12.53 7.44 -14.17
CA ASP A 13 -11.70 6.22 -14.25
C ASP A 13 -11.13 5.73 -12.92
N THR A 14 -11.41 6.42 -11.80
CA THR A 14 -11.12 5.93 -10.45
C THR A 14 -12.31 6.28 -9.57
N ALA A 15 -13.18 5.30 -9.35
CA ALA A 15 -14.45 5.47 -8.65
C ALA A 15 -14.28 5.83 -7.16
N PHE A 16 -14.07 7.11 -6.86
CA PHE A 16 -14.49 7.66 -5.59
C PHE A 16 -15.86 8.35 -5.84
N ALA A 17 -16.94 7.71 -5.48
CA ALA A 17 -18.25 8.31 -5.59
C ALA A 17 -18.35 9.55 -4.69
N VAL A 18 -18.76 10.67 -5.25
CA VAL A 18 -18.78 12.02 -4.66
C VAL A 18 -19.79 12.18 -3.50
N SER A 19 -20.49 11.14 -3.08
CA SER A 19 -21.52 11.24 -2.05
C SER A 19 -21.21 10.53 -0.73
N SER A 20 -20.01 9.98 -0.55
CA SER A 20 -19.68 9.26 0.67
C SER A 20 -18.58 9.99 1.44
N SER A 21 -18.87 10.34 2.69
CA SER A 21 -17.83 10.79 3.62
C SER A 21 -16.77 9.70 3.75
N VAL A 22 -15.52 10.06 3.53
CA VAL A 22 -14.37 9.14 3.62
C VAL A 22 -13.54 9.55 4.82
N ALA A 23 -13.19 8.60 5.67
CA ALA A 23 -12.27 8.86 6.75
C ALA A 23 -10.84 8.94 6.21
N ILE A 24 -10.10 9.99 6.61
CA ILE A 24 -8.70 10.17 6.23
C ILE A 24 -7.85 10.12 7.50
N LEU A 25 -6.86 9.24 7.49
CA LEU A 25 -5.80 9.20 8.49
C LEU A 25 -4.58 9.94 7.95
N ALA A 26 -4.28 11.07 8.56
CA ALA A 26 -3.17 11.94 8.14
C ALA A 26 -2.37 12.40 9.36
N HIS A 27 -1.09 12.70 9.14
CA HIS A 27 -0.27 13.38 10.13
C HIS A 27 -0.74 14.83 10.28
N ASP A 28 -0.62 15.42 11.46
CA ASP A 28 -1.08 16.79 11.74
C ASP A 28 -0.45 17.83 10.81
N SER A 29 0.81 17.62 10.39
CA SER A 29 1.50 18.49 9.42
C SER A 29 0.86 18.53 8.03
N CYS A 30 -0.01 17.56 7.71
CA CYS A 30 -0.70 17.50 6.41
C CYS A 30 -2.00 18.33 6.40
N VAL A 31 -2.50 18.72 7.57
CA VAL A 31 -3.79 19.41 7.70
C VAL A 31 -3.56 20.88 7.93
N LYS A 32 -3.95 21.71 6.97
CA LYS A 32 -3.92 23.18 7.09
C LYS A 32 -5.33 23.73 7.08
N ASN A 33 -5.69 24.48 8.13
CA ASN A 33 -7.03 25.08 8.24
C ASN A 33 -8.18 24.07 8.04
N GLY A 34 -7.98 22.82 8.48
CA GLY A 34 -8.97 21.74 8.31
C GLY A 34 -9.08 21.17 6.89
N SER A 35 -8.16 21.54 5.98
CA SER A 35 -8.14 21.03 4.60
C SER A 35 -6.83 20.33 4.27
N ILE A 36 -6.90 19.37 3.34
CA ILE A 36 -5.75 18.65 2.78
C ILE A 36 -5.72 18.93 1.28
N ASN A 37 -4.63 19.51 0.79
CA ASN A 37 -4.47 19.80 -0.62
C ASN A 37 -3.88 18.57 -1.33
N LEU A 38 -4.66 17.96 -2.24
CA LEU A 38 -4.25 16.79 -2.99
C LEU A 38 -3.84 17.17 -4.41
N ILE A 39 -2.72 16.62 -4.84
CA ILE A 39 -2.21 16.74 -6.20
C ILE A 39 -2.20 15.37 -6.86
N ARG A 40 -2.33 15.33 -8.17
CA ARG A 40 -2.37 14.09 -8.94
C ARG A 40 -1.02 13.91 -9.65
N LEU A 41 -0.25 12.89 -9.26
CA LEU A 41 1.04 12.55 -9.85
C LEU A 41 1.05 11.11 -10.34
N GLN A 42 1.96 10.80 -11.24
CA GLN A 42 2.15 9.45 -11.73
C GLN A 42 2.88 8.59 -10.69
N HIS A 43 2.30 7.43 -10.37
CA HIS A 43 2.95 6.47 -9.47
C HIS A 43 4.22 5.89 -10.12
N PRO A 44 5.36 5.86 -9.40
CA PRO A 44 6.66 5.49 -9.97
C PRO A 44 6.71 4.09 -10.59
N LYS A 45 6.00 3.12 -10.01
CA LYS A 45 5.98 1.74 -10.51
C LYS A 45 4.88 1.51 -11.55
N PHE A 46 3.65 1.89 -11.22
CA PHE A 46 2.48 1.51 -12.03
C PHE A 46 2.21 2.45 -13.19
N LYS A 47 2.88 3.60 -13.24
CA LYS A 47 2.66 4.67 -14.23
C LYS A 47 1.19 5.15 -14.29
N LYS A 48 0.39 4.85 -13.25
CA LYS A 48 -0.99 5.33 -13.08
C LYS A 48 -0.99 6.61 -12.27
N PHE A 49 -1.93 7.50 -12.55
CA PHE A 49 -2.09 8.71 -11.77
C PHE A 49 -2.78 8.39 -10.44
N VAL A 50 -2.12 8.72 -9.35
CA VAL A 50 -2.62 8.59 -7.97
C VAL A 50 -2.51 9.93 -7.24
N TYR A 51 -3.15 10.03 -6.09
CA TYR A 51 -3.14 11.27 -5.31
C TYR A 51 -1.97 11.30 -4.34
N PHE A 52 -1.35 12.48 -4.27
CA PHE A 52 -0.32 12.81 -3.30
C PHE A 52 -0.68 14.10 -2.58
N HIS A 53 -0.16 14.26 -1.39
CA HIS A 53 -0.14 15.50 -0.65
C HIS A 53 1.30 15.96 -0.47
N ILE A 54 1.57 17.24 -0.69
CA ILE A 54 2.85 17.85 -0.38
C ILE A 54 2.61 18.85 0.74
N SER A 55 3.20 18.58 1.91
CA SER A 55 3.11 19.44 3.07
C SER A 55 4.04 20.66 2.95
N GLU A 56 3.80 21.69 3.74
CA GLU A 56 4.58 22.93 3.71
C GLU A 56 6.05 22.73 4.13
N ASP A 57 6.31 21.75 4.99
CA ASP A 57 7.67 21.33 5.38
C ASP A 57 8.39 20.51 4.30
N GLY A 58 7.80 20.36 3.12
CA GLY A 58 8.35 19.60 2.00
C GLY A 58 8.15 18.08 2.11
N GLY A 59 7.39 17.60 3.09
CA GLY A 59 7.01 16.20 3.17
C GLY A 59 6.10 15.79 2.01
N VAL A 60 6.38 14.65 1.39
CA VAL A 60 5.54 14.08 0.33
C VAL A 60 4.82 12.85 0.87
N PHE A 61 3.51 12.80 0.69
CA PHE A 61 2.65 11.74 1.19
C PHE A 61 1.81 11.17 0.05
N GLU A 62 1.82 9.87 -0.09
CA GLU A 62 0.93 9.15 -0.98
C GLU A 62 -0.41 8.88 -0.29
N VAL A 63 -1.50 8.97 -1.04
CA VAL A 63 -2.84 8.62 -0.55
C VAL A 63 -3.10 7.15 -0.84
N LEU A 64 -3.01 6.33 0.18
CA LEU A 64 -3.32 4.91 0.12
C LEU A 64 -4.77 4.69 0.50
N ARG A 65 -5.48 3.86 -0.27
CA ARG A 65 -6.85 3.44 0.05
C ARG A 65 -6.83 2.07 0.70
N PHE A 66 -7.32 2.00 1.93
CA PHE A 66 -7.61 0.74 2.58
C PHE A 66 -9.09 0.41 2.38
N HIS A 67 -9.35 -0.60 1.57
CA HIS A 67 -10.70 -1.09 1.26
C HIS A 67 -10.92 -2.47 1.88
N GLU A 68 -12.04 -2.64 2.55
CA GLU A 68 -12.49 -3.91 3.10
C GLU A 68 -13.96 -4.10 2.75
N ASN A 69 -14.30 -5.27 2.21
CA ASN A 69 -15.67 -5.58 1.83
C ASN A 69 -16.59 -5.56 3.07
N CYS A 70 -17.82 -5.11 2.88
CA CYS A 70 -18.84 -5.07 3.91
C CYS A 70 -18.53 -4.17 5.12
N ARG A 71 -17.57 -3.25 4.99
CA ARG A 71 -17.26 -2.26 6.03
C ARG A 71 -18.09 -1.00 5.84
N SER A 72 -18.61 -0.47 6.93
CA SER A 72 -19.37 0.79 6.95
C SER A 72 -18.84 1.70 8.06
N TRP A 73 -19.02 3.02 7.89
CA TRP A 73 -18.74 3.99 8.95
C TRP A 73 -20.04 4.40 9.62
N PHE A 74 -20.00 4.49 10.95
CA PHE A 74 -21.04 5.10 11.75
C PHE A 74 -20.50 6.44 12.25
N VAL A 75 -21.09 7.53 11.77
CA VAL A 75 -20.69 8.88 12.14
C VAL A 75 -21.94 9.63 12.59
N ASP A 76 -21.98 9.97 13.87
CA ASP A 76 -23.17 10.51 14.53
C ASP A 76 -24.39 9.61 14.28
N ASP A 77 -25.48 10.15 13.75
CA ASP A 77 -26.73 9.42 13.45
C ASP A 77 -26.76 8.82 12.03
N TYR A 78 -25.66 8.88 11.28
CA TYR A 78 -25.59 8.43 9.90
C TYR A 78 -24.75 7.18 9.71
N VAL A 79 -25.19 6.33 8.78
CA VAL A 79 -24.46 5.13 8.36
C VAL A 79 -23.97 5.34 6.91
N TYR A 80 -22.65 5.30 6.74
CA TYR A 80 -22.02 5.37 5.43
C TYR A 80 -21.66 3.96 4.97
N SER A 81 -22.26 3.51 3.88
CA SER A 81 -22.05 2.16 3.35
C SER A 81 -20.63 1.91 2.83
N ASN A 82 -19.93 2.97 2.43
CA ASN A 82 -18.53 2.90 2.05
C ASN A 82 -17.65 3.12 3.29
N GLY A 83 -17.07 2.03 3.81
CA GLY A 83 -16.18 2.04 4.96
C GLY A 83 -14.70 2.20 4.61
N ASP A 84 -14.37 2.75 3.44
CA ASP A 84 -12.98 2.98 3.04
C ASP A 84 -12.25 3.93 3.99
N LEU A 85 -10.96 3.64 4.19
CA LEU A 85 -10.05 4.48 4.92
C LEU A 85 -8.94 4.96 3.97
N LEU A 86 -8.76 6.26 3.85
CA LEU A 86 -7.62 6.84 3.17
C LEU A 86 -6.51 7.10 4.18
N ILE A 87 -5.29 6.71 3.84
CA ILE A 87 -4.11 6.85 4.69
C ILE A 87 -3.07 7.65 3.93
N LEU A 88 -2.61 8.76 4.52
CA LEU A 88 -1.48 9.52 3.98
C LEU A 88 -0.18 8.89 4.49
N SER A 89 0.52 8.21 3.59
CA SER A 89 1.79 7.53 3.87
C SER A 89 2.96 8.36 3.34
N ARG A 90 3.91 8.70 4.22
CA ARG A 90 5.06 9.49 3.84
C ARG A 90 6.02 8.69 2.96
N ILE A 91 6.41 9.28 1.82
CA ILE A 91 7.41 8.73 0.91
C ILE A 91 8.55 9.72 0.69
N HIS A 92 9.73 9.21 0.31
CA HIS A 92 10.82 10.09 -0.09
C HIS A 92 10.54 10.63 -1.51
N PRO A 93 10.59 11.96 -1.74
CA PRO A 93 10.21 12.57 -3.01
C PRO A 93 11.04 12.07 -4.20
N LEU A 94 12.26 11.60 -3.95
CA LEU A 94 13.14 11.06 -4.99
C LEU A 94 12.51 9.87 -5.74
N TYR A 95 11.69 9.03 -5.09
CA TYR A 95 11.02 7.91 -5.76
C TYR A 95 10.13 8.36 -6.91
N LEU A 96 9.54 9.56 -6.83
CA LEU A 96 8.69 10.09 -7.91
C LEU A 96 9.49 10.41 -9.16
N VAL A 97 10.73 10.86 -9.01
CA VAL A 97 11.58 11.34 -10.11
C VAL A 97 12.45 10.22 -10.69
N LEU A 98 12.81 9.22 -9.87
CA LEU A 98 13.69 8.12 -10.27
C LEU A 98 13.31 7.42 -11.59
N PRO A 99 12.04 7.09 -11.87
CA PRO A 99 11.68 6.44 -13.12
C PRO A 99 12.08 7.26 -14.35
N SER A 100 11.83 8.57 -14.31
CA SER A 100 12.17 9.48 -15.43
C SER A 100 13.67 9.63 -15.61
N ILE A 101 14.40 9.74 -14.49
CA ILE A 101 15.86 9.91 -14.54
C ILE A 101 16.55 8.63 -15.05
N CYS A 102 16.08 7.46 -14.62
CA CYS A 102 16.72 6.20 -14.98
C CYS A 102 16.42 5.76 -16.42
N GLU A 103 15.40 6.31 -17.07
CA GLU A 103 15.08 6.10 -18.49
C GLU A 103 15.91 7.00 -19.43
N MET A 104 16.64 7.97 -18.87
CA MET A 104 17.47 8.87 -19.70
C MET A 104 18.70 8.16 -20.28
N PRO A 105 19.16 8.61 -21.46
CA PRO A 105 20.40 8.10 -22.04
C PRO A 105 21.60 8.30 -21.09
N GLN A 106 22.55 7.38 -21.14
CA GLN A 106 23.82 7.54 -20.44
C GLN A 106 24.50 8.85 -20.85
N ASN A 107 25.07 9.56 -19.88
CA ASN A 107 25.72 10.86 -20.08
C ASN A 107 24.79 12.04 -20.45
N TYR A 108 23.48 11.84 -20.49
CA TYR A 108 22.55 12.96 -20.63
C TYR A 108 22.62 13.84 -19.39
N ARG A 109 22.82 15.13 -19.61
CA ARG A 109 22.95 16.13 -18.53
C ARG A 109 21.80 17.11 -18.61
N GLN A 110 21.15 17.33 -17.48
CA GLN A 110 20.04 18.27 -17.39
C GLN A 110 20.03 19.02 -16.05
N PRO A 111 19.52 20.26 -16.04
CA PRO A 111 19.36 21.01 -14.80
C PRO A 111 18.25 20.39 -13.94
N PHE A 112 18.31 20.65 -12.64
CA PHE A 112 17.36 20.12 -11.66
C PHE A 112 15.90 20.43 -12.02
N GLY A 113 15.59 21.66 -12.47
CA GLY A 113 14.24 22.05 -12.87
C GLY A 113 13.63 21.10 -13.91
N GLN A 114 14.40 20.77 -14.97
CA GLN A 114 13.93 19.85 -16.01
C GLN A 114 13.66 18.43 -15.49
N MET A 115 14.42 17.98 -14.48
CA MET A 115 14.16 16.67 -13.86
C MET A 115 12.80 16.62 -13.16
N VAL A 116 12.37 17.75 -12.60
CA VAL A 116 11.12 17.86 -11.86
C VAL A 116 9.93 18.17 -12.78
N GLU A 117 10.14 18.96 -13.84
CA GLU A 117 9.10 19.28 -14.84
C GLU A 117 8.49 18.03 -15.50
N CYS A 118 9.27 16.96 -15.66
CA CYS A 118 8.76 15.70 -16.21
C CYS A 118 7.64 15.05 -15.37
N LEU A 119 7.46 15.45 -14.11
CA LEU A 119 6.42 14.89 -13.25
C LEU A 119 5.05 15.53 -13.49
N THR A 120 4.97 16.83 -13.52
CA THR A 120 3.78 17.61 -13.94
C THR A 120 4.15 19.08 -14.16
N GLU A 121 3.37 19.78 -15.00
CA GLU A 121 3.47 21.23 -15.22
C GLU A 121 3.22 22.08 -13.95
N ARG A 122 2.75 21.46 -12.85
CA ARG A 122 2.41 22.13 -11.58
C ARG A 122 3.41 21.89 -10.46
N CYS A 123 4.57 21.32 -10.73
CA CYS A 123 5.50 20.88 -9.69
C CYS A 123 6.54 21.91 -9.23
N SER A 124 6.27 23.21 -9.36
CA SER A 124 7.13 24.25 -8.75
C SER A 124 7.35 24.09 -7.25
N ILE A 125 6.44 23.37 -6.57
CA ILE A 125 6.57 23.03 -5.15
C ILE A 125 7.72 22.01 -4.93
N LEU A 126 7.85 21.02 -5.85
CA LEU A 126 8.92 20.01 -5.76
C LEU A 126 10.29 20.59 -6.12
N GLU A 127 10.36 21.62 -6.96
CA GLU A 127 11.64 22.29 -7.27
C GLU A 127 12.29 22.93 -6.03
N LYS A 128 11.48 23.40 -5.09
CA LYS A 128 11.92 23.98 -3.83
C LYS A 128 12.15 22.95 -2.74
N ASN A 129 11.88 21.67 -3.02
CA ASN A 129 12.00 20.62 -2.03
C ASN A 129 13.46 20.23 -1.78
N GLU A 130 13.98 20.57 -0.59
CA GLU A 130 15.36 20.29 -0.23
C GLU A 130 15.68 18.81 -0.10
N LEU A 131 14.72 17.99 0.35
CA LEU A 131 14.89 16.53 0.41
C LEU A 131 15.05 15.93 -0.98
N LEU A 132 14.30 16.44 -1.97
CA LEU A 132 14.45 16.00 -3.35
C LEU A 132 15.81 16.43 -3.89
N ARG A 133 16.20 17.67 -3.69
CA ARG A 133 17.48 18.21 -4.17
C ARG A 133 18.67 17.44 -3.60
N SER A 134 18.69 17.22 -2.29
CA SER A 134 19.74 16.41 -1.64
C SER A 134 19.69 14.94 -2.07
N GLY A 135 18.51 14.42 -2.39
CA GLY A 135 18.35 13.08 -2.94
C GLY A 135 18.95 12.93 -4.33
N ILE A 136 18.77 13.91 -5.22
CA ILE A 136 19.38 13.93 -6.56
C ILE A 136 20.91 13.87 -6.48
N ASP A 137 21.52 14.61 -5.56
CA ASP A 137 22.98 14.56 -5.35
C ASP A 137 23.50 13.17 -4.95
N LYS A 138 22.66 12.34 -4.34
CA LYS A 138 23.00 10.96 -3.95
C LYS A 138 22.91 9.95 -5.09
N VAL A 139 22.10 10.20 -6.11
CA VAL A 139 21.86 9.26 -7.22
C VAL A 139 22.38 9.73 -8.57
N CYS A 140 22.87 10.98 -8.65
CA CYS A 140 23.42 11.57 -9.87
C CYS A 140 24.85 12.07 -9.65
N ASP A 141 25.56 12.23 -10.74
CA ASP A 141 26.78 13.03 -10.80
C ASP A 141 26.43 14.45 -11.16
N SER A 142 27.00 15.41 -10.44
CA SER A 142 26.74 16.84 -10.66
C SER A 142 27.94 17.48 -11.37
N PHE A 143 27.66 18.37 -12.32
CA PHE A 143 28.64 19.12 -13.09
C PHE A 143 28.21 20.60 -13.11
N VAL A 144 29.18 21.49 -13.07
CA VAL A 144 28.94 22.92 -13.27
C VAL A 144 29.36 23.28 -14.68
N LEU A 145 28.45 23.88 -15.44
CA LEU A 145 28.75 24.32 -16.81
C LEU A 145 29.64 25.56 -16.77
N PRO A 146 30.73 25.57 -17.55
CA PRO A 146 31.57 26.77 -17.66
C PRO A 146 30.79 27.90 -18.33
N GLY A 147 30.74 29.06 -17.68
CA GLY A 147 30.06 30.27 -18.19
C GLY A 147 28.80 30.65 -17.41
N ASP A 148 27.87 29.75 -17.21
CA ASP A 148 26.57 30.07 -16.58
C ASP A 148 26.46 29.70 -15.11
N ASN A 149 27.50 29.11 -14.52
CA ASN A 149 27.47 28.54 -13.16
C ASN A 149 26.26 27.59 -12.93
N MET A 150 25.63 27.11 -14.00
CA MET A 150 24.48 26.22 -13.93
C MET A 150 24.93 24.81 -13.54
N ARG A 151 24.34 24.27 -12.46
CA ARG A 151 24.55 22.89 -12.07
C ARG A 151 23.65 21.98 -12.88
N VAL A 152 24.24 21.00 -13.54
CA VAL A 152 23.55 19.94 -14.30
C VAL A 152 23.88 18.58 -13.70
N TYR A 153 22.97 17.66 -13.88
CA TYR A 153 23.02 16.32 -13.27
C TYR A 153 22.97 15.25 -14.36
N SER A 154 23.70 14.16 -14.13
CA SER A 154 23.67 12.97 -14.96
C SER A 154 23.39 11.77 -14.05
N PHE A 155 22.46 10.90 -14.45
CA PHE A 155 22.11 9.72 -13.67
C PHE A 155 23.31 8.78 -13.51
N ASN A 156 23.56 8.33 -12.29
CA ASN A 156 24.59 7.34 -11.97
C ASN A 156 23.95 6.11 -11.35
N GLU A 157 23.91 5.02 -12.12
CA GLU A 157 23.26 3.78 -11.73
C GLU A 157 23.86 3.17 -10.47
N VAL A 158 25.19 3.22 -10.33
CA VAL A 158 25.90 2.66 -9.16
C VAL A 158 25.50 3.41 -7.90
N LYS A 159 25.58 4.75 -7.92
CA LYS A 159 25.14 5.60 -6.79
C LYS A 159 23.67 5.36 -6.43
N CYS A 160 22.82 5.21 -7.44
CA CYS A 160 21.40 4.96 -7.21
C CYS A 160 21.17 3.61 -6.51
N VAL A 161 21.84 2.55 -6.95
CA VAL A 161 21.73 1.22 -6.33
C VAL A 161 22.30 1.22 -4.91
N ASP A 162 23.39 1.95 -4.67
CA ASP A 162 23.96 2.11 -3.32
C ASP A 162 23.00 2.86 -2.39
N TRP A 163 22.37 3.96 -2.84
CA TRP A 163 21.35 4.68 -2.08
C TRP A 163 20.11 3.79 -1.80
N LEU A 164 19.68 2.99 -2.77
CA LEU A 164 18.58 2.04 -2.56
C LEU A 164 18.95 0.96 -1.55
N ALA A 165 20.20 0.47 -1.57
CA ALA A 165 20.69 -0.49 -0.60
C ALA A 165 20.72 0.09 0.83
N GLU A 166 21.14 1.35 0.99
CA GLU A 166 21.05 2.04 2.29
C GLU A 166 19.60 2.09 2.81
N ASN A 167 18.64 2.38 1.93
CA ASN A 167 17.22 2.39 2.32
C ASN A 167 16.70 0.98 2.68
N VAL A 168 17.19 -0.09 2.04
CA VAL A 168 16.89 -1.47 2.45
C VAL A 168 17.36 -1.72 3.88
N GLU A 169 18.61 -1.33 4.21
CA GLU A 169 19.15 -1.54 5.55
C GLU A 169 18.37 -0.73 6.62
N ILE A 170 17.97 0.51 6.29
CA ILE A 170 17.11 1.32 7.18
C ILE A 170 15.76 0.64 7.41
N LEU A 171 15.13 0.09 6.36
CA LEU A 171 13.86 -0.64 6.48
C LEU A 171 14.01 -1.90 7.34
N LYS A 172 15.05 -2.69 7.11
CA LYS A 172 15.35 -3.89 7.92
C LYS A 172 15.49 -3.55 9.40
N ALA A 173 16.26 -2.51 9.71
CA ALA A 173 16.45 -2.05 11.08
C ALA A 173 15.11 -1.67 11.73
N ARG A 174 14.23 -0.96 11.01
CA ARG A 174 12.90 -0.59 11.49
C ARG A 174 11.98 -1.80 11.68
N PHE A 175 12.00 -2.78 10.77
CA PHE A 175 11.21 -4.01 10.91
C PHE A 175 11.60 -4.79 12.16
N ILE A 176 12.90 -4.85 12.47
CA ILE A 176 13.42 -5.51 13.67
C ILE A 176 13.01 -4.72 14.93
N ASP A 177 13.30 -3.43 14.96
CA ASP A 177 13.03 -2.55 16.12
C ASP A 177 11.53 -2.54 16.50
N LYS A 178 10.68 -2.37 15.51
CA LYS A 178 9.23 -2.30 15.70
C LYS A 178 8.52 -3.66 15.72
N LYS A 179 9.26 -4.75 15.50
CA LYS A 179 8.70 -6.12 15.39
C LYS A 179 7.49 -6.20 14.45
N MET A 180 7.60 -5.51 13.29
CA MET A 180 6.48 -5.37 12.36
C MET A 180 6.17 -6.64 11.57
N LEU A 181 7.08 -7.62 11.56
CA LEU A 181 6.97 -8.84 10.78
C LEU A 181 6.96 -10.06 11.70
N HIS A 182 6.48 -11.17 11.16
CA HIS A 182 6.50 -12.43 11.87
C HIS A 182 7.93 -12.86 12.22
N HIS A 183 8.10 -13.48 13.37
CA HIS A 183 9.42 -13.88 13.90
C HIS A 183 10.25 -14.71 12.91
N SER A 184 9.64 -15.61 12.15
CA SER A 184 10.32 -16.41 11.13
C SER A 184 10.97 -15.60 10.00
N ILE A 185 10.44 -14.40 9.70
CA ILE A 185 11.01 -13.48 8.72
C ILE A 185 12.12 -12.66 9.37
N LEU A 186 11.89 -12.17 10.58
CA LEU A 186 12.86 -11.34 11.32
C LEU A 186 14.15 -12.10 11.66
N THR A 187 14.07 -13.42 11.93
CA THR A 187 15.24 -14.25 12.27
C THR A 187 16.02 -14.77 11.07
N ASN A 188 15.43 -14.70 9.87
CA ASN A 188 16.08 -15.17 8.64
C ASN A 188 16.50 -13.98 7.78
N GLU A 189 17.80 -13.71 7.73
CA GLU A 189 18.37 -12.56 7.00
C GLU A 189 17.96 -12.55 5.52
N LYS A 190 17.97 -13.70 4.84
CA LYS A 190 17.55 -13.79 3.43
C LYS A 190 16.08 -13.42 3.23
N SER A 191 15.21 -13.91 4.12
CA SER A 191 13.78 -13.59 4.08
C SER A 191 13.54 -12.11 4.37
N LEU A 192 14.29 -11.56 5.32
CA LEU A 192 14.20 -10.13 5.68
C LEU A 192 14.69 -9.24 4.53
N ASN A 193 15.81 -9.60 3.88
CA ASN A 193 16.30 -8.90 2.70
C ASN A 193 15.28 -8.94 1.56
N CYS A 194 14.72 -10.13 1.27
CA CYS A 194 13.72 -10.30 0.23
C CYS A 194 12.48 -9.42 0.50
N TYR A 195 11.98 -9.43 1.74
CA TYR A 195 10.81 -8.64 2.11
C TYR A 195 11.09 -7.13 2.02
N ALA A 196 12.22 -6.65 2.52
CA ALA A 196 12.59 -5.23 2.46
C ALA A 196 12.77 -4.75 1.00
N VAL A 197 13.42 -5.56 0.17
CA VAL A 197 13.57 -5.27 -1.26
C VAL A 197 12.22 -5.27 -1.99
N ASP A 198 11.31 -6.19 -1.66
CA ASP A 198 9.98 -6.22 -2.27
C ASP A 198 9.15 -4.99 -1.88
N VAL A 199 9.21 -4.55 -0.62
CA VAL A 199 8.55 -3.30 -0.17
C VAL A 199 9.07 -2.08 -0.93
N LEU A 200 10.39 -1.92 -1.08
CA LEU A 200 10.95 -0.82 -1.87
C LEU A 200 10.61 -0.93 -3.35
N SER A 201 10.55 -2.15 -3.87
CA SER A 201 10.20 -2.41 -5.28
C SER A 201 8.79 -1.96 -5.66
N GLU A 202 7.92 -1.66 -4.68
CA GLU A 202 6.60 -1.06 -4.95
C GLU A 202 6.72 0.38 -5.47
N TYR A 203 7.85 1.06 -5.21
CA TYR A 203 8.12 2.43 -5.63
C TYR A 203 9.20 2.54 -6.71
N LEU A 204 9.64 1.42 -7.29
CA LEU A 204 10.72 1.40 -8.28
C LEU A 204 10.21 0.95 -9.65
N CYS A 205 10.81 1.52 -10.71
CA CYS A 205 10.67 0.95 -12.05
C CYS A 205 11.32 -0.44 -12.11
N GLU A 206 10.94 -1.22 -13.12
CA GLU A 206 11.40 -2.60 -13.28
C GLU A 206 12.93 -2.72 -13.34
N LYS A 207 13.59 -1.80 -14.06
CA LYS A 207 15.05 -1.75 -14.17
C LYS A 207 15.73 -1.67 -12.82
N LEU A 208 15.36 -0.67 -11.99
CA LEU A 208 15.95 -0.45 -10.68
C LEU A 208 15.62 -1.58 -9.69
N SER A 209 14.40 -2.10 -9.76
CA SER A 209 13.97 -3.25 -8.96
C SER A 209 14.82 -4.50 -9.25
N ASN A 210 15.14 -4.75 -10.54
CA ASN A 210 15.97 -5.88 -10.93
C ASN A 210 17.43 -5.70 -10.49
N LEU A 211 18.00 -4.51 -10.63
CA LEU A 211 19.34 -4.19 -10.15
C LEU A 211 19.46 -4.38 -8.64
N LEU A 212 18.48 -3.91 -7.88
CA LEU A 212 18.44 -4.07 -6.43
C LEU A 212 18.36 -5.54 -6.03
N ARG A 213 17.55 -6.35 -6.71
CA ARG A 213 17.47 -7.81 -6.49
C ARG A 213 18.78 -8.51 -6.80
N GLN A 214 19.46 -8.12 -7.86
CA GLN A 214 20.79 -8.66 -8.21
C GLN A 214 21.80 -8.35 -7.12
N ARG A 215 21.80 -7.14 -6.57
CA ARG A 215 22.66 -6.73 -5.45
C ARG A 215 22.50 -7.63 -4.23
N TYR A 216 21.25 -7.99 -3.89
CA TYR A 216 20.93 -8.86 -2.75
C TYR A 216 20.87 -10.35 -3.11
N LYS A 217 21.20 -10.73 -4.35
CA LYS A 217 21.19 -12.12 -4.86
C LYS A 217 19.85 -12.84 -4.60
N ILE A 218 18.74 -12.11 -4.76
CA ILE A 218 17.39 -12.65 -4.53
C ILE A 218 16.94 -13.43 -5.76
N THR A 219 16.65 -14.72 -5.58
CA THR A 219 16.16 -15.62 -6.63
C THR A 219 14.63 -15.66 -6.68
N SER A 220 14.07 -16.07 -7.84
CA SER A 220 12.61 -16.24 -8.01
C SER A 220 12.00 -17.26 -7.06
N GLU A 221 12.79 -18.28 -6.64
CA GLU A 221 12.35 -19.31 -5.70
C GLU A 221 12.17 -18.76 -4.28
N GLU A 222 13.02 -17.81 -3.87
CA GLU A 222 12.93 -17.17 -2.55
C GLU A 222 11.68 -16.32 -2.43
N LYS A 223 11.28 -15.63 -3.52
CA LYS A 223 9.97 -14.94 -3.60
C LYS A 223 8.80 -15.89 -3.35
N GLY A 224 8.80 -17.04 -4.00
CA GLY A 224 7.73 -18.03 -3.84
C GLY A 224 7.62 -18.57 -2.41
N LYS A 225 8.74 -18.74 -1.73
CA LYS A 225 8.78 -19.17 -0.31
C LYS A 225 8.25 -18.08 0.62
N LEU A 226 8.69 -16.83 0.43
CA LEU A 226 8.23 -15.70 1.23
C LEU A 226 6.73 -15.48 1.10
N HIS A 227 6.20 -15.54 -0.13
CA HIS A 227 4.77 -15.39 -0.40
C HIS A 227 3.92 -16.48 0.28
N LYS A 228 4.43 -17.70 0.36
CA LYS A 228 3.77 -18.78 1.12
C LYS A 228 3.80 -18.51 2.63
N VAL A 229 4.91 -18.03 3.18
CA VAL A 229 5.02 -17.69 4.61
C VAL A 229 4.08 -16.55 4.98
N VAL A 230 4.03 -15.50 4.16
CA VAL A 230 3.13 -14.35 4.38
C VAL A 230 1.65 -14.77 4.29
N LYS A 231 1.29 -15.65 3.33
CA LYS A 231 -0.07 -16.21 3.25
C LYS A 231 -0.44 -17.10 4.43
N HIS A 232 0.51 -17.85 5.00
CA HIS A 232 0.25 -18.68 6.18
C HIS A 232 0.16 -17.89 7.48
N VAL A 233 0.85 -16.74 7.56
CA VAL A 233 0.84 -15.88 8.75
C VAL A 233 -0.35 -14.90 8.73
N GLY A 234 -0.70 -14.37 7.56
CA GLY A 234 -2.00 -13.80 7.33
C GLY A 234 -2.94 -14.97 7.04
N GLY A 235 -3.40 -15.68 8.07
CA GLY A 235 -4.44 -16.69 7.89
C GLY A 235 -5.49 -16.07 6.97
N GLU A 236 -5.98 -16.85 5.99
CA GLU A 236 -7.18 -16.46 5.27
C GLU A 236 -8.14 -15.98 6.35
N ILE A 237 -8.35 -14.68 6.42
CA ILE A 237 -9.50 -14.12 7.11
C ILE A 237 -10.63 -14.61 6.22
N SER A 238 -11.02 -15.88 6.44
CA SER A 238 -12.27 -16.38 5.91
C SER A 238 -13.29 -15.39 6.40
N ASP A 239 -13.89 -14.68 5.46
CA ASP A 239 -14.97 -13.74 5.75
C ASP A 239 -15.92 -14.47 6.70
N PRO A 240 -16.10 -14.01 7.94
CA PRO A 240 -16.94 -14.72 8.92
C PRO A 240 -18.36 -14.90 8.41
N THR A 241 -18.77 -14.13 7.39
CA THR A 241 -20.04 -14.30 6.68
C THR A 241 -20.09 -15.52 5.77
N GLU A 242 -18.99 -15.96 5.15
CA GLU A 242 -19.00 -17.15 4.30
C GLU A 242 -19.25 -18.45 5.10
N ASN A 243 -18.75 -18.53 6.34
CA ASN A 243 -18.97 -19.70 7.19
C ASN A 243 -20.38 -19.78 7.78
N TYR A 244 -21.06 -18.65 7.98
CA TYR A 244 -22.44 -18.62 8.48
C TYR A 244 -23.47 -19.01 7.41
N CYS A 245 -23.20 -18.72 6.14
CA CYS A 245 -24.13 -19.05 5.04
C CYS A 245 -23.95 -20.47 4.47
N GLN A 246 -22.83 -21.15 4.72
CA GLN A 246 -22.59 -22.50 4.17
C GLN A 246 -23.15 -23.65 5.00
N SER A 247 -23.78 -23.40 6.16
CA SER A 247 -24.22 -24.48 7.06
C SER A 247 -25.57 -25.08 6.75
N SER A 248 -26.27 -24.75 5.66
CA SER A 248 -27.64 -25.24 5.52
C SER A 248 -28.10 -25.75 4.15
N THR A 249 -27.21 -26.00 3.18
CA THR A 249 -27.62 -26.60 1.91
C THR A 249 -26.82 -27.83 1.52
N LYS A 250 -26.51 -28.72 2.46
CA LYS A 250 -26.28 -30.10 2.08
C LYS A 250 -27.66 -30.76 1.92
N LYS A 251 -28.19 -30.77 0.70
CA LYS A 251 -29.29 -31.67 0.30
C LYS A 251 -28.95 -33.06 0.79
N LEU A 252 -29.72 -33.56 1.74
CA LEU A 252 -29.75 -34.95 2.12
C LEU A 252 -30.13 -35.75 0.87
N LYS A 253 -29.14 -36.33 0.20
CA LYS A 253 -29.38 -37.48 -0.63
C LYS A 253 -29.65 -38.65 0.32
N SER A 254 -30.85 -39.15 0.27
CA SER A 254 -31.24 -40.39 0.91
C SER A 254 -30.33 -41.52 0.44
N SER A 255 -29.43 -41.96 1.27
CA SER A 255 -28.85 -43.29 1.23
C SER A 255 -28.76 -43.79 2.67
N GLU A 256 -29.54 -44.79 2.97
CA GLU A 256 -29.50 -45.57 4.18
C GLU A 256 -28.07 -46.09 4.42
N GLN A 257 -27.41 -45.56 5.40
CA GLN A 257 -26.29 -46.21 6.07
C GLN A 257 -26.35 -45.90 7.55
N SER A 258 -26.63 -46.90 8.33
CA SER A 258 -26.60 -46.95 9.79
C SER A 258 -25.18 -46.64 10.28
N GLY A 259 -24.85 -45.36 10.49
CA GLY A 259 -23.63 -44.91 11.12
C GLY A 259 -23.88 -44.53 12.58
N ASN A 260 -23.11 -45.11 13.49
CA ASN A 260 -23.20 -44.87 14.93
C ASN A 260 -23.11 -43.36 15.29
N LEU A 261 -24.21 -42.81 15.78
CA LEU A 261 -24.28 -41.43 16.30
C LEU A 261 -23.32 -41.27 17.48
N THR A 262 -22.58 -40.18 17.49
CA THR A 262 -21.70 -39.82 18.62
C THR A 262 -22.52 -39.57 19.88
N THR A 263 -21.91 -39.73 21.06
CA THR A 263 -22.57 -39.55 22.37
C THR A 263 -23.22 -38.19 22.55
N SER A 264 -22.63 -37.12 21.95
CA SER A 264 -23.19 -35.76 21.95
C SER A 264 -24.43 -35.64 21.07
N GLN A 265 -24.44 -36.28 19.91
CA GLN A 265 -25.60 -36.30 19.00
C GLN A 265 -26.77 -37.11 19.58
N LYS A 266 -26.50 -38.22 20.33
CA LYS A 266 -27.50 -38.96 21.08
C LYS A 266 -28.14 -38.17 22.21
N LYS A 267 -27.36 -37.33 22.90
CA LYS A 267 -27.89 -36.43 23.95
C LYS A 267 -28.78 -35.33 23.38
N LEU A 268 -28.38 -34.72 22.23
CA LEU A 268 -29.19 -33.72 21.54
C LEU A 268 -30.50 -34.28 21.00
N ALA A 269 -30.44 -35.45 20.37
CA ALA A 269 -31.65 -36.15 19.87
C ALA A 269 -32.60 -36.55 21.00
N LYS A 270 -32.09 -36.82 22.22
CA LYS A 270 -32.89 -37.12 23.37
C LYS A 270 -33.56 -35.90 24.00
N ALA A 271 -32.86 -34.75 23.96
CA ALA A 271 -33.36 -33.46 24.43
C ALA A 271 -34.42 -32.84 23.51
N SER A 272 -34.36 -33.13 22.20
CA SER A 272 -35.34 -32.62 21.24
C SER A 272 -36.65 -33.44 21.17
N LYS A 273 -36.70 -34.60 21.76
CA LYS A 273 -37.94 -35.36 21.89
C LYS A 273 -38.88 -34.70 22.85
N GLY A 274 -39.92 -34.05 22.34
CA GLY A 274 -40.99 -33.42 23.13
C GLY A 274 -41.04 -31.89 22.98
N THR A 275 -40.11 -31.25 22.27
CA THR A 275 -40.21 -29.82 21.92
C THR A 275 -41.09 -29.63 20.71
N ALA A 276 -42.12 -28.78 20.82
CA ALA A 276 -42.97 -28.40 19.70
C ALA A 276 -42.14 -27.66 18.61
N SER A 277 -42.35 -28.02 17.34
CA SER A 277 -41.67 -27.36 16.24
C SER A 277 -42.02 -25.88 16.20
N ILE A 278 -41.02 -25.02 16.03
CA ILE A 278 -41.16 -23.59 15.89
C ILE A 278 -42.15 -23.17 14.78
N PHE A 279 -42.30 -24.04 13.75
CA PHE A 279 -43.29 -23.86 12.68
C PHE A 279 -44.74 -23.88 13.16
N ASN A 280 -45.03 -24.47 14.31
CA ASN A 280 -46.40 -24.49 14.86
C ASN A 280 -46.80 -23.13 15.49
N PHE A 281 -45.83 -22.25 15.77
CA PHE A 281 -46.09 -20.91 16.27
C PHE A 281 -46.50 -19.90 15.18
N PHE A 282 -46.18 -20.19 13.91
CA PHE A 282 -46.46 -19.31 12.79
C PHE A 282 -47.65 -19.76 11.92
N LYS A 283 -48.36 -20.78 12.31
CA LYS A 283 -49.66 -21.12 11.70
C LYS A 283 -50.76 -20.39 12.46
N LYS A 284 -51.15 -19.25 11.94
CA LYS A 284 -52.46 -18.63 12.12
C LYS A 284 -53.12 -18.58 10.78
#